data_f8327ce6cb982daebfcf89b3178f6968
#
_entry.id   f8327ce6cb982daebfcf89b3178f6968
#
_cell.length_a   1.000
_cell.length_b   1.000
_cell.length_c   1.000
_cell.angle_alpha   90.00
_cell.angle_beta   90.00
_cell.angle_gamma   90.00
#
_symmetry.space_group_name_H-M   'P 1'
#
loop_
_entity.id
_entity.type
_entity.pdbx_description
1 polymer ?
#
loop_
_entity_poly.entity_id
_entity_poly.type
_entity_poly.pdbx_seq_one_letter_code
_entity_poly.pdbx_strand_id
1 'polypeptide(L)'
;MQKPNVIIIVCDTLRKDIIDLYGGPAKMPSLGRFAKDSVVYENAIAPAPWTFPSHVSLFTGLYPSEHGIHESKKAKMPQIVDANLRSRHTTIAEYLRERGYSTIGISANLMISKVTGFDRGFDQFYTFTHSPWIQSDIATQARNLGADMAQVAAMLLKKGDAKSIAKYGIEFLKIKIRERSMNYPLKKGAEVVNRKAAAMVRRLPFFLFLNYYEAHEPYKKFSDKETQDHLTGVKPIGREKVAYLKSQYVLEAEYLDTELGRLMDWLKKKKLYENSLIILTADHGQAFNEHGFMYHGIYLYDEIVRVPMVIKYPQGKKPARRDGYQSLVGVFDLIRNVLGGRNLDITTGSAYSESFGNAEFFPESYKHRIWYVEKNYERQRKAVYTDGYKLNLDVSAGKADEFLKGEKTVSAKSHKKEFAKLSRELDRLK
;
A
#
# COMPACT_ATOMS: atom_id res chain seq x y z
N MET A 1 -6.45 -12.21 32.51
CA MET A 1 -5.98 -10.93 31.88
C MET A 1 -6.98 -10.50 30.82
N GLN A 2 -7.26 -9.21 30.69
CA GLN A 2 -8.14 -8.69 29.66
C GLN A 2 -7.47 -8.89 28.28
N LYS A 3 -8.23 -9.39 27.30
CA LYS A 3 -7.71 -9.55 25.92
C LYS A 3 -7.23 -8.19 25.38
N PRO A 4 -6.04 -8.10 24.77
CA PRO A 4 -5.56 -6.85 24.21
C PRO A 4 -6.39 -6.44 22.99
N ASN A 5 -6.53 -5.15 22.73
CA ASN A 5 -7.03 -4.66 21.46
C ASN A 5 -5.96 -4.88 20.37
N VAL A 6 -6.39 -4.95 19.13
CA VAL A 6 -5.49 -5.06 17.96
C VAL A 6 -5.75 -3.87 17.04
N ILE A 7 -4.70 -3.14 16.70
CA ILE A 7 -4.78 -1.97 15.81
C ILE A 7 -3.73 -2.15 14.71
N ILE A 8 -4.17 -2.16 13.46
CA ILE A 8 -3.29 -2.15 12.29
C ILE A 8 -3.46 -0.81 11.59
N ILE A 9 -2.35 -0.10 11.41
CA ILE A 9 -2.25 1.18 10.74
C ILE A 9 -1.40 0.97 9.50
N VAL A 10 -2.00 1.11 8.32
CA VAL A 10 -1.30 1.06 7.04
C VAL A 10 -1.27 2.47 6.45
N CYS A 11 -0.05 2.96 6.19
CA CYS A 11 0.21 4.23 5.54
C CYS A 11 0.54 3.95 4.06
N ASP A 12 -0.46 4.03 3.19
CA ASP A 12 -0.36 3.69 1.78
C ASP A 12 0.80 4.41 1.10
N THR A 13 1.63 3.68 0.38
CA THR A 13 2.84 4.13 -0.33
C THR A 13 3.94 4.79 0.52
N LEU A 14 3.91 4.69 1.85
CA LEU A 14 4.91 5.35 2.68
C LEU A 14 6.26 4.61 2.64
N ARG A 15 7.26 5.23 2.01
CA ARG A 15 8.65 4.71 1.94
C ARG A 15 9.32 4.77 3.31
N LYS A 16 10.09 3.74 3.62
CA LYS A 16 10.92 3.72 4.82
C LYS A 16 12.01 4.79 4.80
N ASP A 17 12.72 4.90 3.68
CA ASP A 17 13.95 5.70 3.53
C ASP A 17 13.73 7.21 3.57
N ILE A 18 12.48 7.70 3.52
CA ILE A 18 12.19 9.13 3.69
C ILE A 18 11.97 9.54 5.14
N ILE A 19 11.73 8.61 6.05
CA ILE A 19 11.35 8.86 7.45
C ILE A 19 12.61 9.12 8.30
N ASP A 20 12.62 10.19 9.10
CA ASP A 20 13.75 10.55 9.94
C ASP A 20 14.09 9.49 11.02
N LEU A 21 13.12 8.68 11.45
CA LEU A 21 13.36 7.50 12.30
C LEU A 21 14.35 6.50 11.68
N TYR A 22 14.45 6.46 10.36
CA TYR A 22 15.34 5.62 9.56
C TYR A 22 16.42 6.42 8.81
N GLY A 23 16.62 7.72 9.18
CA GLY A 23 17.63 8.57 8.59
C GLY A 23 17.18 9.41 7.38
N GLY A 24 15.90 9.41 7.06
CA GLY A 24 15.32 10.14 5.92
C GLY A 24 15.04 11.62 6.19
N PRO A 25 14.62 12.38 5.18
CA PRO A 25 14.40 13.82 5.27
C PRO A 25 13.08 14.24 5.93
N ALA A 26 12.02 13.40 5.88
CA ALA A 26 10.70 13.74 6.42
C ALA A 26 10.72 13.74 7.94
N LYS A 27 10.31 14.85 8.56
CA LYS A 27 10.24 14.99 10.01
C LYS A 27 8.95 14.41 10.55
N MET A 28 9.07 13.24 11.19
CA MET A 28 7.94 12.48 11.74
C MET A 28 8.07 12.31 13.27
N PRO A 29 8.01 13.40 14.04
CA PRO A 29 8.23 13.37 15.50
C PRO A 29 7.20 12.56 16.27
N SER A 30 5.97 12.40 15.75
CA SER A 30 4.95 11.57 16.40
C SER A 30 5.27 10.09 16.26
N LEU A 31 5.74 9.67 15.09
CA LEU A 31 6.26 8.31 14.86
C LEU A 31 7.52 8.07 15.72
N GLY A 32 8.41 9.06 15.83
CA GLY A 32 9.57 9.01 16.73
C GLY A 32 9.18 8.84 18.20
N ARG A 33 8.11 9.50 18.67
CA ARG A 33 7.57 9.28 20.03
C ARG A 33 6.95 7.89 20.18
N PHE A 34 6.21 7.43 19.20
CA PHE A 34 5.62 6.09 19.19
C PHE A 34 6.69 4.99 19.22
N ALA A 35 7.80 5.21 18.52
CA ALA A 35 8.92 4.26 18.47
C ALA A 35 9.60 4.07 19.84
N LYS A 36 9.52 5.05 20.76
CA LYS A 36 10.07 4.94 22.12
C LYS A 36 9.38 3.87 22.97
N ASP A 37 8.14 3.51 22.66
CA ASP A 37 7.35 2.49 23.34
C ASP A 37 7.24 1.20 22.50
N SER A 38 8.03 1.07 21.44
CA SER A 38 7.80 0.09 20.37
C SER A 38 9.06 -0.65 19.97
N VAL A 39 8.89 -1.74 19.23
CA VAL A 39 9.95 -2.41 18.48
C VAL A 39 9.96 -1.84 17.06
N VAL A 40 11.09 -1.30 16.64
CA VAL A 40 11.34 -0.78 15.29
C VAL A 40 12.05 -1.85 14.47
N TYR A 41 11.49 -2.20 13.32
CA TYR A 41 12.07 -3.17 12.40
C TYR A 41 12.76 -2.46 11.24
N GLU A 42 14.05 -2.81 11.03
CA GLU A 42 14.88 -2.14 10.03
C GLU A 42 14.66 -2.67 8.61
N ASN A 43 14.19 -3.91 8.46
CA ASN A 43 14.10 -4.56 7.17
C ASN A 43 12.73 -5.23 6.97
N ALA A 44 11.67 -4.42 7.05
CA ALA A 44 10.33 -4.87 6.69
C ALA A 44 10.13 -4.80 5.18
N ILE A 45 9.64 -5.89 4.59
CA ILE A 45 9.47 -6.07 3.15
C ILE A 45 7.97 -6.27 2.83
N ALA A 46 7.47 -5.45 1.94
CA ALA A 46 6.14 -5.61 1.36
C ALA A 46 6.09 -6.83 0.44
N PRO A 47 5.08 -7.69 0.55
CA PRO A 47 4.97 -8.90 -0.27
C PRO A 47 4.62 -8.63 -1.73
N ALA A 48 4.17 -7.42 -2.06
CA ALA A 48 3.84 -6.99 -3.42
C ALA A 48 4.10 -5.49 -3.61
N PRO A 49 4.31 -5.01 -4.85
CA PRO A 49 4.64 -3.62 -5.14
C PRO A 49 3.42 -2.69 -5.25
N TRP A 50 2.22 -3.13 -4.84
CA TRP A 50 1.00 -2.33 -4.93
C TRP A 50 -0.08 -2.78 -3.93
N THR A 51 -1.07 -1.92 -3.74
CA THR A 51 -2.02 -1.94 -2.64
C THR A 51 -2.75 -3.26 -2.44
N PHE A 52 -3.44 -3.77 -3.47
CA PHE A 52 -4.42 -4.84 -3.26
C PHE A 52 -3.76 -6.16 -2.85
N PRO A 53 -2.80 -6.75 -3.60
CA PRO A 53 -2.16 -8.00 -3.21
C PRO A 53 -1.36 -7.87 -1.91
N SER A 54 -0.73 -6.71 -1.64
CA SER A 54 -0.01 -6.50 -0.40
C SER A 54 -0.93 -6.50 0.82
N HIS A 55 -2.11 -5.87 0.74
CA HIS A 55 -3.11 -5.93 1.81
C HIS A 55 -3.71 -7.32 1.96
N VAL A 56 -3.97 -8.04 0.87
CA VAL A 56 -4.44 -9.44 0.96
C VAL A 56 -3.41 -10.30 1.68
N SER A 57 -2.13 -10.15 1.34
CA SER A 57 -1.04 -10.84 2.03
C SER A 57 -0.96 -10.50 3.52
N LEU A 58 -1.06 -9.22 3.88
CA LEU A 58 -1.11 -8.76 5.27
C LEU A 58 -2.28 -9.40 6.03
N PHE A 59 -3.46 -9.51 5.41
CA PHE A 59 -4.66 -9.99 6.06
C PHE A 59 -4.79 -11.52 6.12
N THR A 60 -4.15 -12.24 5.21
CA THR A 60 -4.24 -13.70 5.12
C THR A 60 -3.01 -14.43 5.66
N GLY A 61 -1.88 -13.75 5.76
CA GLY A 61 -0.60 -14.37 6.09
C GLY A 61 -0.01 -15.19 4.94
N LEU A 62 -0.38 -14.91 3.68
CA LEU A 62 0.03 -15.63 2.49
C LEU A 62 0.69 -14.71 1.47
N TYR A 63 1.63 -15.21 0.69
CA TYR A 63 2.20 -14.46 -0.44
C TYR A 63 1.25 -14.38 -1.63
N PRO A 64 1.43 -13.43 -2.57
CA PRO A 64 0.58 -13.30 -3.76
C PRO A 64 0.43 -14.59 -4.57
N SER A 65 1.49 -15.37 -4.74
CA SER A 65 1.44 -16.70 -5.39
C SER A 65 0.56 -17.70 -4.65
N GLU A 66 0.50 -17.62 -3.33
CA GLU A 66 -0.26 -18.55 -2.48
C GLU A 66 -1.74 -18.19 -2.40
N HIS A 67 -2.07 -16.89 -2.21
CA HIS A 67 -3.49 -16.48 -2.16
C HIS A 67 -4.10 -16.26 -3.55
N GLY A 68 -3.30 -16.20 -4.62
CA GLY A 68 -3.75 -16.10 -6.01
C GLY A 68 -4.42 -14.79 -6.40
N ILE A 69 -4.34 -13.76 -5.56
CA ILE A 69 -4.95 -12.45 -5.79
C ILE A 69 -3.85 -11.48 -6.23
N HIS A 70 -3.64 -11.44 -7.52
CA HIS A 70 -2.68 -10.58 -8.20
C HIS A 70 -3.12 -10.38 -9.64
N GLU A 71 -2.73 -9.29 -10.27
CA GLU A 71 -2.95 -9.10 -11.70
C GLU A 71 -2.03 -10.00 -12.51
N SER A 72 -2.55 -10.50 -13.61
CA SER A 72 -1.79 -11.23 -14.62
C SER A 72 -2.38 -10.98 -16.00
N LYS A 73 -1.67 -11.40 -17.06
CA LYS A 73 -2.19 -11.35 -18.44
C LYS A 73 -3.54 -12.08 -18.62
N LYS A 74 -3.89 -12.99 -17.70
CA LYS A 74 -5.07 -13.88 -17.80
C LYS A 74 -6.22 -13.47 -16.87
N ALA A 75 -6.00 -12.60 -15.90
CA ALA A 75 -7.01 -12.30 -14.88
C ALA A 75 -7.02 -10.80 -14.53
N LYS A 76 -8.15 -10.17 -14.79
CA LYS A 76 -8.42 -8.76 -14.47
C LYS A 76 -8.99 -8.63 -13.06
N MET A 77 -8.71 -7.49 -12.40
CA MET A 77 -9.06 -7.24 -10.99
C MET A 77 -10.50 -7.59 -10.61
N PRO A 78 -11.56 -7.20 -11.33
CA PRO A 78 -12.93 -7.54 -10.93
C PRO A 78 -13.19 -9.04 -10.86
N GLN A 79 -12.58 -9.82 -11.76
CA GLN A 79 -12.74 -11.28 -11.81
C GLN A 79 -11.96 -11.99 -10.70
N ILE A 80 -10.82 -11.44 -10.30
CA ILE A 80 -9.97 -11.97 -9.22
C ILE A 80 -10.64 -11.77 -7.87
N VAL A 81 -11.24 -10.61 -7.63
CA VAL A 81 -11.89 -10.25 -6.37
C VAL A 81 -13.11 -11.12 -6.11
N ASP A 82 -13.97 -11.34 -7.11
CA ASP A 82 -15.16 -12.16 -6.94
C ASP A 82 -14.86 -13.64 -6.71
N ALA A 83 -13.78 -14.16 -7.30
CA ALA A 83 -13.48 -15.59 -7.24
C ALA A 83 -12.69 -16.02 -6.00
N ASN A 84 -11.81 -15.17 -5.45
CA ASN A 84 -10.77 -15.61 -4.51
C ASN A 84 -10.85 -15.02 -3.10
N LEU A 85 -11.16 -13.73 -2.92
CA LEU A 85 -11.18 -13.15 -1.56
C LEU A 85 -12.38 -13.68 -0.74
N ARG A 86 -13.49 -14.03 -1.40
CA ARG A 86 -14.73 -14.43 -0.72
C ARG A 86 -14.75 -15.88 -0.23
N SER A 87 -13.84 -16.78 -0.64
CA SER A 87 -14.04 -18.22 -0.43
C SER A 87 -12.87 -19.05 0.10
N ARG A 88 -11.60 -18.58 0.10
CA ARG A 88 -10.47 -19.50 0.30
C ARG A 88 -9.63 -19.34 1.55
N HIS A 89 -9.42 -18.12 2.05
CA HIS A 89 -8.46 -17.88 3.12
C HIS A 89 -9.09 -17.07 4.26
N THR A 90 -8.88 -17.51 5.49
CA THR A 90 -9.31 -16.78 6.69
C THR A 90 -8.52 -15.47 6.80
N THR A 91 -9.22 -14.36 6.95
CA THR A 91 -8.62 -13.05 7.18
C THR A 91 -8.37 -12.79 8.67
N ILE A 92 -7.46 -11.85 8.98
CA ILE A 92 -7.28 -11.35 10.37
C ILE A 92 -8.62 -10.90 10.97
N ALA A 93 -9.45 -10.22 10.17
CA ALA A 93 -10.75 -9.72 10.66
C ALA A 93 -11.70 -10.87 11.04
N GLU A 94 -11.79 -11.90 10.21
CA GLU A 94 -12.59 -13.10 10.53
C GLU A 94 -12.06 -13.83 11.76
N TYR A 95 -10.75 -14.05 11.79
CA TYR A 95 -10.07 -14.71 12.90
C TYR A 95 -10.33 -14.01 14.24
N LEU A 96 -10.31 -12.66 14.26
CA LEU A 96 -10.54 -11.88 15.46
C LEU A 96 -12.04 -11.80 15.82
N ARG A 97 -12.93 -11.69 14.84
CA ARG A 97 -14.38 -11.70 15.05
C ARG A 97 -14.83 -13.00 15.70
N GLU A 98 -14.37 -14.16 15.23
CA GLU A 98 -14.65 -15.46 15.83
C GLU A 98 -14.17 -15.57 17.29
N ARG A 99 -13.21 -14.73 17.69
CA ARG A 99 -12.69 -14.65 19.07
C ARG A 99 -13.36 -13.58 19.91
N GLY A 100 -14.47 -12.99 19.41
CA GLY A 100 -15.32 -12.05 20.13
C GLY A 100 -14.82 -10.60 20.09
N TYR A 101 -13.94 -10.25 19.14
CA TYR A 101 -13.56 -8.87 18.90
C TYR A 101 -14.64 -8.12 18.13
N SER A 102 -14.89 -6.86 18.48
CA SER A 102 -15.60 -5.93 17.60
C SER A 102 -14.64 -5.50 16.49
N THR A 103 -14.98 -5.80 15.23
CA THR A 103 -14.08 -5.62 14.10
C THR A 103 -14.46 -4.40 13.26
N ILE A 104 -13.55 -3.44 13.14
CA ILE A 104 -13.78 -2.12 12.53
C ILE A 104 -12.71 -1.85 11.50
N GLY A 105 -13.12 -1.60 10.25
CA GLY A 105 -12.24 -1.19 9.14
C GLY A 105 -12.56 0.21 8.66
N ILE A 106 -11.54 1.04 8.46
CA ILE A 106 -11.67 2.39 7.90
C ILE A 106 -10.58 2.58 6.88
N SER A 107 -10.96 2.85 5.63
CA SER A 107 -10.03 3.01 4.53
C SER A 107 -10.26 4.29 3.74
N ALA A 108 -9.18 5.00 3.44
CA ALA A 108 -9.15 6.14 2.52
C ALA A 108 -8.82 5.71 1.07
N ASN A 109 -8.61 4.40 0.82
CA ASN A 109 -8.32 3.84 -0.50
C ASN A 109 -9.48 2.95 -0.97
N LEU A 110 -10.01 3.22 -2.16
CA LEU A 110 -11.13 2.46 -2.75
C LEU A 110 -10.77 1.02 -3.12
N MET A 111 -9.48 0.72 -3.34
CA MET A 111 -9.01 -0.66 -3.54
C MET A 111 -9.22 -1.51 -2.28
N ILE A 112 -9.32 -0.86 -1.12
CA ILE A 112 -9.53 -1.50 0.17
C ILE A 112 -10.94 -1.12 0.65
N SER A 113 -11.95 -1.80 0.09
CA SER A 113 -13.36 -1.43 0.26
C SER A 113 -14.29 -2.63 0.21
N LYS A 114 -15.58 -2.37 0.46
CA LYS A 114 -16.65 -3.37 0.27
C LYS A 114 -16.78 -3.85 -1.17
N VAL A 115 -16.50 -2.96 -2.14
CA VAL A 115 -16.58 -3.29 -3.57
C VAL A 115 -15.56 -4.38 -3.93
N THR A 116 -14.41 -4.36 -3.30
CA THR A 116 -13.34 -5.35 -3.49
C THR A 116 -13.40 -6.53 -2.51
N GLY A 117 -14.43 -6.59 -1.67
CA GLY A 117 -14.62 -7.66 -0.69
C GLY A 117 -13.75 -7.54 0.57
N PHE A 118 -13.07 -6.41 0.77
CA PHE A 118 -12.19 -6.18 1.93
C PHE A 118 -12.94 -6.02 3.24
N ASP A 119 -14.25 -5.81 3.22
CA ASP A 119 -15.10 -5.75 4.41
C ASP A 119 -15.35 -7.12 5.06
N ARG A 120 -14.89 -8.20 4.44
CA ARG A 120 -15.07 -9.56 4.95
C ARG A 120 -14.42 -9.74 6.33
N GLY A 121 -15.23 -10.16 7.30
CA GLY A 121 -14.81 -10.33 8.68
C GLY A 121 -14.93 -9.08 9.55
N PHE A 122 -15.28 -7.92 8.96
CA PHE A 122 -15.55 -6.71 9.73
C PHE A 122 -17.03 -6.57 10.08
N ASP A 123 -17.33 -6.20 11.33
CA ASP A 123 -18.67 -5.83 11.78
C ASP A 123 -19.07 -4.48 11.18
N GLN A 124 -18.10 -3.57 11.06
CA GLN A 124 -18.28 -2.23 10.50
C GLN A 124 -17.12 -1.93 9.57
N PHE A 125 -17.41 -1.53 8.33
CA PHE A 125 -16.39 -1.09 7.36
C PHE A 125 -16.81 0.22 6.71
N TYR A 126 -15.94 1.22 6.81
CA TYR A 126 -16.14 2.53 6.23
C TYR A 126 -15.05 2.85 5.22
N THR A 127 -15.44 3.11 3.97
CA THR A 127 -14.53 3.57 2.92
C THR A 127 -14.95 4.95 2.45
N PHE A 128 -13.98 5.81 2.24
CA PHE A 128 -14.21 7.07 1.56
C PHE A 128 -13.05 7.33 0.59
N THR A 129 -13.23 8.28 -0.30
CA THR A 129 -12.16 8.79 -1.15
C THR A 129 -12.16 10.32 -1.11
N HIS A 130 -10.96 10.88 -1.09
CA HIS A 130 -10.77 12.33 -1.18
C HIS A 130 -10.96 12.83 -2.62
N SER A 131 -10.86 11.94 -3.63
CA SER A 131 -11.02 12.31 -5.04
C SER A 131 -12.45 12.67 -5.37
N PRO A 132 -12.74 13.95 -5.70
CA PRO A 132 -14.06 14.35 -6.15
C PRO A 132 -14.50 13.62 -7.43
N TRP A 133 -13.53 13.22 -8.27
CA TRP A 133 -13.77 12.45 -9.49
C TRP A 133 -14.33 11.07 -9.20
N ILE A 134 -13.75 10.38 -8.21
CA ILE A 134 -14.14 9.01 -7.87
C ILE A 134 -15.51 9.00 -7.16
N GLN A 135 -15.87 10.09 -6.46
CA GLN A 135 -17.16 10.25 -5.80
C GLN A 135 -18.27 10.67 -6.76
N SER A 136 -17.93 11.09 -7.99
CA SER A 136 -18.90 11.61 -8.93
C SER A 136 -19.76 10.50 -9.55
N ASP A 137 -21.03 10.81 -9.79
CA ASP A 137 -21.96 9.92 -10.51
C ASP A 137 -21.43 9.56 -11.91
N ILE A 138 -20.75 10.54 -12.56
CA ILE A 138 -20.20 10.34 -13.90
C ILE A 138 -19.05 9.34 -13.93
N ALA A 139 -18.15 9.37 -12.93
CA ALA A 139 -17.08 8.39 -12.81
C ALA A 139 -17.63 7.00 -12.46
N THR A 140 -18.71 6.94 -11.68
CA THR A 140 -19.42 5.69 -11.39
C THR A 140 -20.05 5.11 -12.65
N GLN A 141 -20.68 5.94 -13.49
CA GLN A 141 -21.21 5.49 -14.78
C GLN A 141 -20.11 5.06 -15.75
N ALA A 142 -19.00 5.81 -15.83
CA ALA A 142 -17.84 5.45 -16.66
C ALA A 142 -17.31 4.05 -16.27
N ARG A 143 -17.13 3.79 -14.99
CA ARG A 143 -16.69 2.47 -14.49
C ARG A 143 -17.69 1.36 -14.84
N ASN A 144 -18.98 1.59 -14.63
CA ASN A 144 -20.03 0.60 -14.92
C ASN A 144 -20.14 0.27 -16.41
N LEU A 145 -19.75 1.20 -17.27
CA LEU A 145 -19.79 1.04 -18.73
C LEU A 145 -18.44 0.58 -19.31
N GLY A 146 -17.38 0.50 -18.48
CA GLY A 146 -16.02 0.25 -18.98
C GLY A 146 -15.52 1.35 -19.93
N ALA A 147 -16.03 2.57 -19.80
CA ALA A 147 -15.79 3.70 -20.69
C ALA A 147 -15.02 4.81 -19.98
N ASP A 148 -14.21 5.56 -20.72
CA ASP A 148 -13.62 6.78 -20.19
C ASP A 148 -14.61 7.95 -20.13
N MET A 149 -14.23 9.03 -19.45
CA MET A 149 -15.08 10.22 -19.25
C MET A 149 -15.50 10.89 -20.56
N ALA A 150 -14.63 10.90 -21.57
CA ALA A 150 -14.94 11.49 -22.87
C ALA A 150 -15.95 10.61 -23.63
N GLN A 151 -15.82 9.31 -23.52
CA GLN A 151 -16.78 8.36 -24.08
C GLN A 151 -18.15 8.46 -23.43
N VAL A 152 -18.21 8.59 -22.10
CA VAL A 152 -19.48 8.82 -21.39
C VAL A 152 -20.12 10.15 -21.81
N ALA A 153 -19.34 11.22 -21.89
CA ALA A 153 -19.83 12.53 -22.38
C ALA A 153 -20.37 12.43 -23.81
N ALA A 154 -19.64 11.74 -24.72
CA ALA A 154 -20.07 11.52 -26.09
C ALA A 154 -21.36 10.67 -26.20
N MET A 155 -21.51 9.66 -25.34
CA MET A 155 -22.74 8.84 -25.25
C MET A 155 -23.94 9.68 -24.79
N LEU A 156 -23.77 10.57 -23.80
CA LEU A 156 -24.82 11.44 -23.30
C LEU A 156 -25.25 12.48 -24.36
N LEU A 157 -24.27 13.04 -25.09
CA LEU A 157 -24.54 13.95 -26.21
C LEU A 157 -25.33 13.25 -27.32
N LYS A 158 -24.95 12.02 -27.69
CA LYS A 158 -25.69 11.22 -28.69
C LYS A 158 -27.12 10.89 -28.27
N LYS A 159 -27.37 10.70 -26.97
CA LYS A 159 -28.74 10.43 -26.44
C LYS A 159 -29.62 11.68 -26.32
N GLY A 160 -29.05 12.90 -26.50
CA GLY A 160 -29.78 14.14 -26.36
C GLY A 160 -30.30 14.39 -24.94
N ASP A 161 -29.73 13.77 -23.91
CA ASP A 161 -30.17 13.92 -22.52
C ASP A 161 -29.59 15.21 -21.92
N ALA A 162 -30.26 16.32 -22.23
CA ALA A 162 -29.89 17.67 -21.80
C ALA A 162 -29.79 17.79 -20.25
N LYS A 163 -30.64 17.08 -19.50
CA LYS A 163 -30.63 17.11 -18.02
C LYS A 163 -29.36 16.46 -17.46
N SER A 164 -28.99 15.29 -17.98
CA SER A 164 -27.73 14.62 -17.58
C SER A 164 -26.52 15.43 -18.01
N ILE A 165 -26.50 16.00 -19.20
CA ILE A 165 -25.41 16.87 -19.67
C ILE A 165 -25.25 18.08 -18.74
N ALA A 166 -26.31 18.76 -18.39
CA ALA A 166 -26.28 19.90 -17.46
C ALA A 166 -25.81 19.48 -16.07
N LYS A 167 -26.35 18.38 -15.51
CA LYS A 167 -25.95 17.82 -14.21
C LYS A 167 -24.44 17.53 -14.19
N TYR A 168 -23.93 16.82 -15.17
CA TYR A 168 -22.52 16.44 -15.24
C TYR A 168 -21.59 17.61 -15.53
N GLY A 169 -22.05 18.60 -16.33
CA GLY A 169 -21.32 19.86 -16.54
C GLY A 169 -21.13 20.64 -15.23
N ILE A 170 -22.20 20.76 -14.42
CA ILE A 170 -22.12 21.38 -13.09
C ILE A 170 -21.21 20.60 -12.16
N GLU A 171 -21.30 19.27 -12.16
CA GLU A 171 -20.44 18.41 -11.34
C GLU A 171 -18.97 18.56 -11.73
N PHE A 172 -18.67 18.57 -13.02
CA PHE A 172 -17.33 18.84 -13.55
C PHE A 172 -16.81 20.21 -13.11
N LEU A 173 -17.62 21.25 -13.21
CA LEU A 173 -17.24 22.59 -12.78
C LEU A 173 -16.96 22.66 -11.27
N LYS A 174 -17.79 22.03 -10.44
CA LYS A 174 -17.57 21.92 -8.98
C LYS A 174 -16.25 21.21 -8.67
N ILE A 175 -15.93 20.14 -9.40
CA ILE A 175 -14.66 19.42 -9.26
C ILE A 175 -13.48 20.34 -9.59
N LYS A 176 -13.55 21.07 -10.72
CA LYS A 176 -12.49 22.00 -11.14
C LYS A 176 -12.28 23.17 -10.16
N ILE A 177 -13.36 23.71 -9.61
CA ILE A 177 -13.28 24.74 -8.57
C ILE A 177 -12.63 24.18 -7.31
N ARG A 178 -13.03 22.98 -6.87
CA ARG A 178 -12.47 22.32 -5.70
C ARG A 178 -10.99 21.97 -5.90
N GLU A 179 -10.59 21.49 -7.08
CA GLU A 179 -9.17 21.25 -7.40
C GLU A 179 -8.32 22.53 -7.31
N ARG A 180 -8.86 23.69 -7.74
CA ARG A 180 -8.17 24.98 -7.67
C ARG A 180 -8.06 25.53 -6.24
N SER A 181 -8.99 25.18 -5.36
CA SER A 181 -9.01 25.61 -3.96
C SER A 181 -8.27 24.69 -3.00
N MET A 182 -7.72 23.57 -3.49
CA MET A 182 -6.94 22.65 -2.67
C MET A 182 -5.61 23.28 -2.26
N ASN A 183 -5.45 23.48 -0.95
CA ASN A 183 -4.18 23.90 -0.34
C ASN A 183 -3.28 22.70 -0.08
N TYR A 184 -2.00 22.94 -0.05
CA TYR A 184 -0.98 21.94 0.27
C TYR A 184 -0.69 21.89 1.77
N PRO A 185 -0.48 20.70 2.41
CA PRO A 185 -0.59 19.34 1.87
C PRO A 185 -2.02 18.97 1.46
N LEU A 186 -2.16 18.06 0.49
CA LEU A 186 -3.47 17.58 0.07
C LEU A 186 -4.05 16.69 1.16
N LYS A 187 -4.95 17.23 1.96
CA LYS A 187 -5.65 16.44 2.99
C LYS A 187 -6.47 15.31 2.36
N LYS A 188 -5.87 14.13 2.24
CA LYS A 188 -6.46 12.97 1.59
C LYS A 188 -7.34 12.14 2.52
N GLY A 189 -7.53 12.61 3.75
CA GLY A 189 -8.57 12.14 4.64
C GLY A 189 -8.12 11.51 5.94
N ALA A 190 -6.86 11.62 6.34
CA ALA A 190 -6.39 11.09 7.62
C ALA A 190 -7.20 11.62 8.80
N GLU A 191 -7.59 12.89 8.78
CA GLU A 191 -8.49 13.47 9.78
C GLU A 191 -9.87 12.81 9.82
N VAL A 192 -10.38 12.36 8.66
CA VAL A 192 -11.67 11.65 8.57
C VAL A 192 -11.50 10.24 9.13
N VAL A 193 -10.39 9.56 8.80
CA VAL A 193 -10.04 8.24 9.36
C VAL A 193 -10.02 8.31 10.88
N ASN A 194 -9.31 9.28 11.46
CA ASN A 194 -9.20 9.47 12.91
C ASN A 194 -10.57 9.76 13.57
N ARG A 195 -11.36 10.66 12.99
CA ARG A 195 -12.70 10.99 13.49
C ARG A 195 -13.63 9.78 13.44
N LYS A 196 -13.58 8.99 12.38
CA LYS A 196 -14.39 7.76 12.24
C LYS A 196 -13.93 6.69 13.23
N ALA A 197 -12.62 6.49 13.42
CA ALA A 197 -12.10 5.57 14.44
C ALA A 197 -12.63 5.93 15.82
N ALA A 198 -12.56 7.19 16.20
CA ALA A 198 -13.08 7.67 17.48
C ALA A 198 -14.60 7.49 17.63
N ALA A 199 -15.35 7.56 16.55
CA ALA A 199 -16.80 7.38 16.56
C ALA A 199 -17.24 5.92 16.57
N MET A 200 -16.48 5.02 15.92
CA MET A 200 -16.87 3.63 15.69
C MET A 200 -16.40 2.67 16.80
N VAL A 201 -15.28 2.96 17.47
CA VAL A 201 -14.79 2.15 18.60
C VAL A 201 -15.70 2.32 19.81
N ARG A 202 -16.54 1.30 20.12
CA ARG A 202 -17.56 1.32 21.18
C ARG A 202 -17.48 0.14 22.16
N ARG A 203 -16.86 -0.96 21.75
CA ARG A 203 -16.82 -2.22 22.52
C ARG A 203 -15.38 -2.73 22.62
N LEU A 204 -15.06 -3.41 23.69
CA LEU A 204 -13.78 -4.06 23.96
C LEU A 204 -13.97 -5.58 24.02
N PRO A 205 -12.99 -6.39 23.62
CA PRO A 205 -11.82 -5.98 22.84
C PRO A 205 -12.23 -5.62 21.40
N PHE A 206 -11.42 -4.81 20.73
CA PHE A 206 -11.67 -4.47 19.32
C PHE A 206 -10.46 -4.77 18.45
N PHE A 207 -10.74 -5.01 17.17
CA PHE A 207 -9.80 -4.93 16.05
C PHE A 207 -10.11 -3.68 15.26
N LEU A 208 -9.11 -2.81 15.08
CA LEU A 208 -9.22 -1.58 14.32
C LEU A 208 -8.19 -1.60 13.19
N PHE A 209 -8.67 -1.61 11.96
CA PHE A 209 -7.85 -1.45 10.77
C PHE A 209 -8.02 -0.04 10.22
N LEU A 210 -6.92 0.67 10.02
CA LEU A 210 -6.86 2.03 9.48
C LEU A 210 -5.94 2.04 8.27
N ASN A 211 -6.47 2.47 7.11
CA ASN A 211 -5.68 2.73 5.92
C ASN A 211 -5.68 4.22 5.62
N TYR A 212 -4.50 4.84 5.67
CA TYR A 212 -4.24 6.24 5.36
C TYR A 212 -3.69 6.38 3.94
N TYR A 213 -4.04 7.46 3.25
CA TYR A 213 -3.76 7.66 1.82
C TYR A 213 -2.88 8.89 1.55
N GLU A 214 -2.39 9.55 2.58
CA GLU A 214 -1.68 10.84 2.47
C GLU A 214 -0.42 10.75 1.62
N ALA A 215 0.39 9.71 1.79
CA ALA A 215 1.63 9.54 1.05
C ALA A 215 1.44 9.06 -0.41
N HIS A 216 0.23 8.66 -0.81
CA HIS A 216 -0.07 8.24 -2.18
C HIS A 216 -0.22 9.45 -3.13
N GLU A 217 0.10 9.30 -4.42
CA GLU A 217 -0.22 10.34 -5.40
C GLU A 217 -1.74 10.61 -5.48
N PRO A 218 -2.18 11.75 -5.97
CA PRO A 218 -1.42 12.85 -6.58
C PRO A 218 -0.80 13.76 -5.52
N TYR A 219 0.37 14.36 -5.86
CA TYR A 219 1.06 15.27 -4.95
C TYR A 219 0.71 16.74 -5.16
N LYS A 220 -0.01 17.12 -6.20
CA LYS A 220 -0.47 18.50 -6.46
C LYS A 220 -1.75 18.56 -7.28
N LYS A 221 -1.86 17.80 -8.36
CA LYS A 221 -3.01 17.78 -9.27
C LYS A 221 -3.32 16.34 -9.65
N PHE A 222 -4.62 16.04 -9.83
CA PHE A 222 -5.09 14.72 -10.25
C PHE A 222 -4.64 14.30 -11.66
N SER A 223 -4.19 15.23 -12.50
CA SER A 223 -3.62 14.95 -13.82
C SER A 223 -2.27 15.63 -13.95
N ASP A 224 -1.22 14.87 -13.88
CA ASP A 224 0.13 15.31 -14.20
C ASP A 224 0.55 14.73 -15.55
N LYS A 225 0.30 15.50 -16.61
CA LYS A 225 0.60 15.10 -17.99
C LYS A 225 2.08 14.73 -18.17
N GLU A 226 3.00 15.47 -17.55
CA GLU A 226 4.43 15.21 -17.70
C GLU A 226 4.82 13.85 -17.14
N THR A 227 4.30 13.47 -15.97
CA THR A 227 4.50 12.14 -15.41
C THR A 227 3.84 11.06 -16.27
N GLN A 228 2.65 11.33 -16.80
CA GLN A 228 1.97 10.41 -17.69
C GLN A 228 2.73 10.20 -19.00
N ASP A 229 3.24 11.27 -19.62
CA ASP A 229 4.08 11.20 -20.81
C ASP A 229 5.35 10.39 -20.55
N HIS A 230 5.95 10.50 -19.35
CA HIS A 230 7.11 9.70 -18.96
C HIS A 230 6.74 8.20 -18.81
N LEU A 231 5.68 7.89 -18.07
CA LEU A 231 5.22 6.51 -17.89
C LEU A 231 4.85 5.86 -19.23
N THR A 232 4.30 6.62 -20.15
CA THR A 232 3.92 6.16 -21.49
C THR A 232 5.04 6.27 -22.52
N GLY A 233 6.26 6.65 -22.12
CA GLY A 233 7.43 6.75 -22.98
C GLY A 233 7.36 7.84 -24.05
N VAL A 234 6.40 8.76 -23.94
CA VAL A 234 6.26 9.89 -24.87
C VAL A 234 7.38 10.91 -24.67
N LYS A 235 7.70 11.23 -23.40
CA LYS A 235 8.75 12.17 -23.03
C LYS A 235 9.32 11.84 -21.67
N PRO A 236 10.66 11.89 -21.47
CA PRO A 236 11.27 11.74 -20.15
C PRO A 236 10.81 12.85 -19.21
N ILE A 237 10.58 12.50 -17.93
CA ILE A 237 10.30 13.48 -16.87
C ILE A 237 11.56 14.27 -16.52
N GLY A 238 11.44 15.59 -16.35
CA GLY A 238 12.54 16.47 -15.98
C GLY A 238 12.99 16.24 -14.52
N ARG A 239 14.30 16.39 -14.25
CA ARG A 239 14.88 16.24 -12.90
C ARG A 239 14.24 17.20 -11.88
N GLU A 240 14.00 18.44 -12.27
CA GLU A 240 13.36 19.45 -11.42
C GLU A 240 11.94 19.04 -11.03
N LYS A 241 11.19 18.45 -11.98
CA LYS A 241 9.85 17.94 -11.72
C LYS A 241 9.87 16.77 -10.74
N VAL A 242 10.79 15.83 -10.91
CA VAL A 242 10.99 14.70 -9.98
C VAL A 242 11.32 15.21 -8.58
N ALA A 243 12.28 16.13 -8.45
CA ALA A 243 12.66 16.74 -7.17
C ALA A 243 11.48 17.46 -6.51
N TYR A 244 10.69 18.19 -7.30
CA TYR A 244 9.48 18.84 -6.83
C TYR A 244 8.45 17.82 -6.30
N LEU A 245 8.13 16.76 -7.07
CA LEU A 245 7.17 15.73 -6.63
C LEU A 245 7.65 15.03 -5.36
N LYS A 246 8.93 14.72 -5.26
CA LYS A 246 9.53 14.11 -4.07
C LYS A 246 9.46 15.04 -2.86
N SER A 247 9.67 16.35 -3.03
CA SER A 247 9.51 17.32 -1.94
C SER A 247 8.06 17.39 -1.44
N GLN A 248 7.08 17.33 -2.35
CA GLN A 248 5.68 17.33 -1.97
C GLN A 248 5.28 16.03 -1.24
N TYR A 249 5.82 14.90 -1.67
CA TYR A 249 5.66 13.61 -0.99
C TYR A 249 6.18 13.65 0.46
N VAL A 250 7.31 14.29 0.70
CA VAL A 250 7.85 14.51 2.05
C VAL A 250 6.86 15.32 2.91
N LEU A 251 6.31 16.41 2.39
CA LEU A 251 5.32 17.22 3.12
C LEU A 251 4.03 16.45 3.45
N GLU A 252 3.59 15.55 2.56
CA GLU A 252 2.44 14.68 2.81
C GLU A 252 2.73 13.66 3.94
N ALA A 253 3.95 13.11 3.97
CA ALA A 253 4.38 12.24 5.06
C ALA A 253 4.45 12.98 6.41
N GLU A 254 4.93 14.21 6.45
CA GLU A 254 4.96 15.06 7.65
C GLU A 254 3.54 15.42 8.13
N TYR A 255 2.62 15.68 7.21
CA TYR A 255 1.20 15.87 7.55
C TYR A 255 0.59 14.59 8.12
N LEU A 256 0.86 13.44 7.50
CA LEU A 256 0.43 12.13 8.02
C LEU A 256 0.92 11.92 9.45
N ASP A 257 2.18 12.27 9.78
CA ASP A 257 2.72 12.17 11.14
C ASP A 257 1.91 12.98 12.16
N THR A 258 1.45 14.16 11.75
CA THR A 258 0.57 14.98 12.60
C THR A 258 -0.72 14.24 12.95
N GLU A 259 -1.33 13.57 11.98
CA GLU A 259 -2.56 12.80 12.17
C GLU A 259 -2.32 11.51 12.96
N LEU A 260 -1.18 10.84 12.76
CA LEU A 260 -0.77 9.70 13.59
C LEU A 260 -0.60 10.11 15.05
N GLY A 261 -0.01 11.29 15.31
CA GLY A 261 0.09 11.86 16.65
C GLY A 261 -1.29 12.03 17.30
N ARG A 262 -2.25 12.61 16.59
CA ARG A 262 -3.64 12.78 17.06
C ARG A 262 -4.32 11.45 17.39
N LEU A 263 -4.09 10.41 16.57
CA LEU A 263 -4.59 9.06 16.83
C LEU A 263 -4.00 8.50 18.13
N MET A 264 -2.68 8.59 18.32
CA MET A 264 -2.01 8.08 19.52
C MET A 264 -2.48 8.83 20.78
N ASP A 265 -2.63 10.15 20.71
CA ASP A 265 -3.14 10.96 21.81
C ASP A 265 -4.59 10.60 22.17
N TRP A 266 -5.44 10.33 21.17
CA TRP A 266 -6.78 9.84 21.41
C TRP A 266 -6.80 8.47 22.09
N LEU A 267 -5.95 7.52 21.64
CA LEU A 267 -5.83 6.20 22.27
C LEU A 267 -5.38 6.32 23.72
N LYS A 268 -4.40 7.17 24.02
CA LYS A 268 -3.92 7.44 25.40
C LYS A 268 -5.01 8.08 26.26
N LYS A 269 -5.68 9.11 25.76
CA LYS A 269 -6.80 9.80 26.45
C LYS A 269 -7.93 8.83 26.80
N LYS A 270 -8.21 7.85 25.93
CA LYS A 270 -9.25 6.82 26.16
C LYS A 270 -8.74 5.61 26.96
N LYS A 271 -7.49 5.62 27.42
CA LYS A 271 -6.84 4.51 28.15
C LYS A 271 -6.85 3.19 27.34
N LEU A 272 -6.80 3.30 26.02
CA LEU A 272 -6.79 2.17 25.07
C LEU A 272 -5.36 1.78 24.67
N TYR A 273 -4.42 2.72 24.76
CA TYR A 273 -3.05 2.59 24.25
C TYR A 273 -2.29 1.43 24.91
N GLU A 274 -2.29 1.36 26.27
CA GLU A 274 -1.46 0.40 27.01
C GLU A 274 -1.84 -1.05 26.71
N ASN A 275 -3.13 -1.37 26.68
CA ASN A 275 -3.63 -2.72 26.41
C ASN A 275 -3.92 -2.95 24.91
N SER A 276 -3.12 -2.36 24.02
CA SER A 276 -3.26 -2.57 22.57
C SER A 276 -1.97 -3.07 21.94
N LEU A 277 -2.11 -4.05 21.07
CA LEU A 277 -1.13 -4.35 20.03
C LEU A 277 -1.34 -3.33 18.91
N ILE A 278 -0.35 -2.46 18.65
CA ILE A 278 -0.43 -1.46 17.60
C ILE A 278 0.67 -1.75 16.58
N ILE A 279 0.28 -2.01 15.34
CA ILE A 279 1.17 -2.29 14.23
C ILE A 279 1.05 -1.14 13.24
N LEU A 280 2.12 -0.37 13.04
CA LEU A 280 2.21 0.68 12.05
C LEU A 280 3.16 0.22 10.95
N THR A 281 2.68 0.26 9.71
CA THR A 281 3.45 -0.10 8.52
C THR A 281 2.93 0.64 7.28
N ALA A 282 3.55 0.38 6.12
CA ALA A 282 2.98 0.70 4.81
C ALA A 282 2.76 -0.61 4.04
N ASP A 283 1.87 -0.57 3.06
CA ASP A 283 1.63 -1.71 2.17
C ASP A 283 2.71 -1.85 1.10
N HIS A 284 3.23 -0.75 0.60
CA HIS A 284 4.38 -0.60 -0.31
C HIS A 284 4.91 0.84 -0.26
N GLY A 285 5.93 1.13 -1.03
CA GLY A 285 6.50 2.46 -1.19
C GLY A 285 6.19 3.08 -2.56
N GLN A 286 7.07 3.99 -3.01
CA GLN A 286 6.83 4.84 -4.18
C GLN A 286 8.13 5.22 -4.87
N ALA A 287 8.27 4.96 -6.16
CA ALA A 287 9.42 5.38 -6.95
C ALA A 287 9.27 6.82 -7.47
N PHE A 288 10.38 7.54 -7.48
CA PHE A 288 10.54 8.89 -8.03
C PHE A 288 11.65 8.90 -9.07
N ASN A 289 11.54 8.04 -10.08
CA ASN A 289 12.44 7.91 -11.21
C ASN A 289 13.87 7.41 -10.88
N GLU A 290 14.08 6.79 -9.70
CA GLU A 290 15.38 6.24 -9.31
C GLU A 290 15.92 5.21 -10.32
N HIS A 291 15.03 4.40 -10.90
CA HIS A 291 15.35 3.40 -11.93
C HIS A 291 14.65 3.68 -13.27
N GLY A 292 14.39 4.95 -13.58
CA GLY A 292 13.65 5.34 -14.79
C GLY A 292 12.17 5.00 -14.75
N PHE A 293 11.61 4.78 -13.54
CA PHE A 293 10.20 4.47 -13.29
C PHE A 293 9.62 5.42 -12.24
N MET A 294 8.39 5.83 -12.44
CA MET A 294 7.62 6.65 -11.50
C MET A 294 6.50 5.81 -10.88
N TYR A 295 6.22 6.08 -9.59
CA TYR A 295 5.15 5.47 -8.83
C TYR A 295 5.43 4.00 -8.41
N HIS A 296 4.47 3.09 -8.51
CA HIS A 296 4.53 1.74 -7.96
C HIS A 296 3.79 0.74 -8.87
N GLY A 297 3.70 -0.52 -8.47
CA GLY A 297 2.82 -1.52 -9.09
C GLY A 297 3.52 -2.60 -9.91
N ILE A 298 4.79 -2.43 -10.29
CA ILE A 298 5.45 -3.31 -11.26
C ILE A 298 6.78 -3.85 -10.76
N TYR A 299 7.68 -2.96 -10.33
CA TYR A 299 9.04 -3.31 -9.97
C TYR A 299 9.18 -3.57 -8.46
N LEU A 300 10.20 -4.38 -8.11
CA LEU A 300 10.50 -4.76 -6.72
C LEU A 300 11.77 -4.07 -6.20
N TYR A 301 11.96 -2.79 -6.57
CA TYR A 301 13.05 -1.97 -6.05
C TYR A 301 12.82 -1.58 -4.59
N ASP A 302 13.90 -1.26 -3.88
CA ASP A 302 13.86 -1.01 -2.42
C ASP A 302 12.92 0.14 -2.04
N GLU A 303 12.89 1.20 -2.84
CA GLU A 303 11.97 2.34 -2.66
C GLU A 303 10.48 1.97 -2.79
N ILE A 304 10.18 0.79 -3.36
CA ILE A 304 8.81 0.29 -3.52
C ILE A 304 8.48 -0.77 -2.47
N VAL A 305 9.42 -1.67 -2.14
CA VAL A 305 9.07 -2.82 -1.30
C VAL A 305 9.66 -2.78 0.12
N ARG A 306 10.63 -1.90 0.42
CA ARG A 306 11.06 -1.65 1.81
C ARG A 306 10.15 -0.65 2.49
N VAL A 307 9.43 -1.11 3.50
CA VAL A 307 8.40 -0.33 4.19
C VAL A 307 8.79 -0.08 5.66
N PRO A 308 8.29 0.99 6.28
CA PRO A 308 8.43 1.16 7.73
C PRO A 308 7.63 0.08 8.45
N MET A 309 8.13 -0.39 9.59
CA MET A 309 7.37 -1.24 10.51
C MET A 309 7.75 -0.94 11.94
N VAL A 310 6.76 -0.51 12.73
CA VAL A 310 6.90 -0.18 14.14
C VAL A 310 5.77 -0.83 14.92
N ILE A 311 6.11 -1.66 15.92
CA ILE A 311 5.13 -2.48 16.64
C ILE A 311 5.20 -2.20 18.14
N LYS A 312 4.10 -1.69 18.71
CA LYS A 312 3.90 -1.56 20.15
C LYS A 312 3.09 -2.76 20.67
N TYR A 313 3.68 -3.48 21.62
CA TYR A 313 3.05 -4.64 22.23
C TYR A 313 2.14 -4.24 23.41
N PRO A 314 1.07 -5.01 23.70
CA PRO A 314 0.24 -4.76 24.88
C PRO A 314 1.08 -4.89 26.15
N GLN A 315 0.79 -4.07 27.18
CA GLN A 315 1.46 -4.05 28.49
C GLN A 315 2.98 -3.76 28.44
N GLY A 316 3.45 -3.24 27.31
CA GLY A 316 4.83 -2.85 27.10
C GLY A 316 5.78 -4.04 26.85
N LYS A 317 6.48 -3.99 25.73
CA LYS A 317 7.72 -4.74 25.48
C LYS A 317 8.85 -3.71 25.53
N LYS A 318 10.03 -4.07 26.03
CA LYS A 318 11.16 -3.13 25.96
C LYS A 318 11.36 -2.66 24.52
N PRO A 319 11.47 -1.36 24.30
CA PRO A 319 11.77 -0.81 23.00
C PRO A 319 13.05 -1.43 22.44
N ALA A 320 13.07 -1.72 21.17
CA ALA A 320 14.21 -2.34 20.52
C ALA A 320 14.23 -2.01 19.02
N ARG A 321 15.42 -2.12 18.42
CA ARG A 321 15.58 -2.19 16.98
C ARG A 321 15.91 -3.63 16.57
N ARG A 322 15.42 -4.05 15.39
CA ARG A 322 15.58 -5.40 14.84
C ARG A 322 16.10 -5.31 13.42
N ASP A 323 17.29 -5.85 13.19
CA ASP A 323 17.98 -5.79 11.90
C ASP A 323 17.63 -6.97 10.97
N GLY A 324 17.00 -8.02 11.48
CA GLY A 324 16.56 -9.14 10.64
C GLY A 324 15.41 -8.76 9.71
N TYR A 325 15.15 -9.61 8.73
CA TYR A 325 14.07 -9.37 7.76
C TYR A 325 12.70 -9.74 8.33
N GLN A 326 11.68 -8.97 7.96
CA GLN A 326 10.27 -9.28 8.18
C GLN A 326 9.51 -9.15 6.87
N SER A 327 8.48 -9.97 6.69
CA SER A 327 7.45 -9.73 5.70
C SER A 327 6.15 -9.28 6.38
N LEU A 328 5.34 -8.48 5.70
CA LEU A 328 3.97 -8.17 6.15
C LEU A 328 3.11 -9.45 6.27
N VAL A 329 3.46 -10.51 5.56
CA VAL A 329 2.87 -11.85 5.70
C VAL A 329 2.94 -12.36 7.14
N GLY A 330 4.02 -12.07 7.87
CA GLY A 330 4.20 -12.49 9.27
C GLY A 330 3.26 -11.80 10.28
N VAL A 331 2.51 -10.77 9.89
CA VAL A 331 1.64 -10.00 10.80
C VAL A 331 0.49 -10.84 11.34
N PHE A 332 -0.09 -11.71 10.53
CA PHE A 332 -1.16 -12.58 10.99
C PHE A 332 -0.67 -13.52 12.12
N ASP A 333 0.46 -14.15 11.93
CA ASP A 333 1.04 -15.04 12.96
C ASP A 333 1.51 -14.26 14.20
N LEU A 334 2.01 -13.03 14.04
CA LEU A 334 2.28 -12.14 15.15
C LEU A 334 1.05 -11.96 16.02
N ILE A 335 -0.08 -11.60 15.42
CA ILE A 335 -1.35 -11.40 16.14
C ILE A 335 -1.75 -12.68 16.86
N ARG A 336 -1.72 -13.83 16.19
CA ARG A 336 -2.03 -15.15 16.81
C ARG A 336 -1.15 -15.44 18.02
N ASN A 337 0.14 -15.17 17.92
CA ASN A 337 1.10 -15.40 18.99
C ASN A 337 0.86 -14.47 20.18
N VAL A 338 0.63 -13.17 19.93
CA VAL A 338 0.35 -12.20 21.00
C VAL A 338 -0.94 -12.55 21.74
N LEU A 339 -2.00 -12.95 21.03
CA LEU A 339 -3.25 -13.39 21.64
C LEU A 339 -3.11 -14.71 22.40
N GLY A 340 -2.19 -15.57 22.01
CA GLY A 340 -1.80 -16.78 22.73
C GLY A 340 -0.83 -16.54 23.89
N GLY A 341 -0.58 -15.28 24.27
CA GLY A 341 0.34 -14.92 25.35
C GLY A 341 1.83 -15.06 25.01
N ARG A 342 2.16 -15.23 23.74
CA ARG A 342 3.54 -15.38 23.24
C ARG A 342 3.99 -14.10 22.56
N ASN A 343 4.88 -13.34 23.18
CA ASN A 343 5.50 -12.14 22.59
C ASN A 343 6.71 -12.52 21.72
N LEU A 344 6.48 -13.32 20.67
CA LEU A 344 7.52 -13.76 19.76
C LEU A 344 7.95 -12.61 18.84
N ASP A 345 9.23 -12.61 18.49
CA ASP A 345 9.77 -11.79 17.41
C ASP A 345 9.33 -12.39 16.08
N ILE A 346 8.94 -11.56 15.13
CA ILE A 346 8.59 -11.99 13.76
C ILE A 346 9.77 -11.88 12.80
N THR A 347 10.96 -11.61 13.32
CA THR A 347 12.18 -11.59 12.52
C THR A 347 12.42 -12.96 11.90
N THR A 348 12.60 -12.98 10.60
CA THR A 348 12.90 -14.18 9.82
C THR A 348 14.30 -14.08 9.21
N GLY A 349 14.85 -15.19 8.76
CA GLY A 349 16.12 -15.20 8.01
C GLY A 349 15.98 -14.60 6.61
N SER A 350 14.77 -14.63 6.04
CA SER A 350 14.50 -14.17 4.68
C SER A 350 13.12 -13.49 4.59
N ALA A 351 12.98 -12.57 3.65
CA ALA A 351 11.70 -12.00 3.24
C ALA A 351 11.60 -11.94 1.72
N TYR A 352 10.38 -12.00 1.21
CA TYR A 352 10.10 -12.10 -0.22
C TYR A 352 9.12 -11.04 -0.68
N SER A 353 9.19 -10.70 -1.98
CA SER A 353 8.22 -9.86 -2.67
C SER A 353 7.96 -10.39 -4.07
N GLU A 354 6.71 -10.30 -4.54
CA GLU A 354 6.28 -10.84 -5.83
C GLU A 354 5.50 -9.80 -6.63
N SER A 355 5.78 -9.73 -7.93
CA SER A 355 5.03 -8.95 -8.91
C SER A 355 4.68 -9.85 -10.09
N PHE A 356 3.41 -9.81 -10.48
CA PHE A 356 2.93 -10.59 -11.63
C PHE A 356 2.79 -9.74 -12.89
N GLY A 357 3.42 -8.58 -12.88
CA GLY A 357 3.25 -7.55 -13.89
C GLY A 357 1.96 -6.77 -13.70
N ASN A 358 1.72 -5.79 -14.54
CA ASN A 358 0.49 -5.02 -14.52
C ASN A 358 0.00 -4.78 -15.95
N ALA A 359 -0.90 -5.64 -16.41
CA ALA A 359 -1.46 -5.57 -17.75
C ALA A 359 -2.48 -4.42 -17.91
N GLU A 360 -3.04 -3.90 -16.80
CA GLU A 360 -4.12 -2.90 -16.83
C GLU A 360 -3.65 -1.46 -16.53
N PHE A 361 -2.40 -1.27 -16.09
CA PHE A 361 -1.87 0.06 -15.78
C PHE A 361 -1.88 1.00 -16.98
N PHE A 362 -1.87 0.43 -18.20
CA PHE A 362 -1.88 1.17 -19.44
C PHE A 362 -3.07 0.76 -20.34
N PRO A 363 -3.71 1.72 -21.02
CA PRO A 363 -4.70 1.40 -22.05
C PRO A 363 -4.16 0.44 -23.09
N GLU A 364 -5.01 -0.43 -23.65
CA GLU A 364 -4.64 -1.42 -24.67
C GLU A 364 -3.88 -0.80 -25.86
N SER A 365 -4.23 0.44 -26.23
CA SER A 365 -3.55 1.20 -27.29
C SER A 365 -2.07 1.47 -27.05
N TYR A 366 -1.58 1.35 -25.82
CA TYR A 366 -0.17 1.52 -25.48
C TYR A 366 0.64 0.22 -25.48
N LYS A 367 -0.01 -0.93 -25.35
CA LYS A 367 0.66 -2.22 -25.21
C LYS A 367 1.45 -2.65 -26.45
N HIS A 368 1.15 -2.10 -27.62
CA HIS A 368 1.88 -2.36 -28.86
C HIS A 368 3.05 -1.40 -29.13
N ARG A 369 3.28 -0.44 -28.24
CA ARG A 369 4.38 0.50 -28.41
C ARG A 369 5.71 -0.11 -27.97
N ILE A 370 6.78 0.17 -28.72
CA ILE A 370 8.14 -0.38 -28.48
C ILE A 370 8.58 -0.15 -27.03
N TRP A 371 8.40 1.05 -26.48
CA TRP A 371 8.79 1.39 -25.10
C TRP A 371 8.05 0.54 -24.03
N TYR A 372 6.79 0.16 -24.26
CA TYR A 372 6.04 -0.69 -23.33
C TYR A 372 6.66 -2.08 -23.24
N VAL A 373 7.07 -2.63 -24.41
CA VAL A 373 7.77 -3.92 -24.50
C VAL A 373 9.16 -3.82 -23.87
N GLU A 374 9.90 -2.74 -24.12
CA GLU A 374 11.24 -2.50 -23.55
C GLU A 374 11.21 -2.36 -22.03
N LYS A 375 10.20 -1.68 -21.45
CA LYS A 375 10.03 -1.54 -19.99
C LYS A 375 9.57 -2.83 -19.29
N ASN A 376 9.13 -3.83 -20.05
CA ASN A 376 8.78 -5.16 -19.52
C ASN A 376 7.73 -5.14 -18.40
N TYR A 377 6.73 -4.28 -18.51
CA TYR A 377 5.71 -4.06 -17.47
C TYR A 377 4.85 -5.30 -17.18
N GLU A 378 4.71 -6.22 -18.14
CA GLU A 378 3.93 -7.44 -17.99
C GLU A 378 4.71 -8.63 -17.43
N ARG A 379 6.00 -8.47 -17.11
CA ARG A 379 6.85 -9.56 -16.66
C ARG A 379 6.66 -9.85 -15.18
N GLN A 380 6.65 -11.13 -14.88
CA GLN A 380 6.68 -11.59 -13.49
C GLN A 380 8.06 -11.38 -12.88
N ARG A 381 8.07 -10.86 -11.65
CA ARG A 381 9.29 -10.63 -10.86
C ARG A 381 9.14 -11.25 -9.47
N LYS A 382 10.24 -11.72 -8.93
CA LYS A 382 10.35 -12.17 -7.55
C LYS A 382 11.61 -11.59 -6.93
N ALA A 383 11.50 -11.11 -5.69
CA ALA A 383 12.65 -10.66 -4.93
C ALA A 383 12.78 -11.44 -3.62
N VAL A 384 14.02 -11.75 -3.24
CA VAL A 384 14.37 -12.32 -1.95
C VAL A 384 15.44 -11.47 -1.27
N TYR A 385 15.25 -11.28 0.02
CA TYR A 385 16.18 -10.63 0.94
C TYR A 385 16.62 -11.67 1.96
N THR A 386 17.91 -11.95 2.06
CA THR A 386 18.49 -12.87 3.05
C THR A 386 19.99 -12.60 3.23
N ASP A 387 20.51 -12.79 4.45
CA ASP A 387 21.94 -12.70 4.78
C ASP A 387 22.64 -11.41 4.28
N GLY A 388 21.91 -10.28 4.27
CA GLY A 388 22.43 -9.00 3.77
C GLY A 388 22.49 -8.87 2.25
N TYR A 389 21.93 -9.83 1.52
CA TYR A 389 21.79 -9.79 0.06
C TYR A 389 20.34 -9.61 -0.37
N LYS A 390 20.16 -9.04 -1.56
CA LYS A 390 18.91 -8.98 -2.31
C LYS A 390 19.12 -9.54 -3.70
N LEU A 391 18.25 -10.44 -4.13
CA LEU A 391 18.12 -10.82 -5.53
C LEU A 391 16.71 -10.47 -6.01
N ASN A 392 16.61 -9.61 -7.02
CA ASN A 392 15.39 -9.31 -7.74
C ASN A 392 15.50 -9.94 -9.14
N LEU A 393 14.66 -10.92 -9.41
CA LEU A 393 14.71 -11.74 -10.62
C LEU A 393 13.50 -11.45 -11.50
N ASP A 394 13.74 -11.08 -12.76
CA ASP A 394 12.75 -11.20 -13.82
C ASP A 394 12.57 -12.68 -14.17
N VAL A 395 11.54 -13.30 -13.60
CA VAL A 395 11.26 -14.73 -13.77
C VAL A 395 10.95 -15.08 -15.21
N SER A 396 10.26 -14.17 -15.92
CA SER A 396 9.88 -14.38 -17.33
C SER A 396 11.07 -14.40 -18.28
N ALA A 397 12.13 -13.66 -17.94
CA ALA A 397 13.36 -13.59 -18.74
C ALA A 397 14.50 -14.48 -18.20
N GLY A 398 14.34 -15.04 -16.99
CA GLY A 398 15.40 -15.77 -16.32
C GLY A 398 16.62 -14.90 -15.98
N LYS A 399 16.43 -13.59 -15.80
CA LYS A 399 17.48 -12.59 -15.64
C LYS A 399 17.32 -11.79 -14.34
N ALA A 400 18.44 -11.53 -13.66
CA ALA A 400 18.39 -10.63 -12.51
C ALA A 400 18.19 -9.16 -12.96
N ASP A 401 17.17 -8.51 -12.41
CA ASP A 401 16.99 -7.07 -12.48
C ASP A 401 17.96 -6.37 -11.52
N GLU A 402 18.14 -6.93 -10.32
CA GLU A 402 19.12 -6.47 -9.33
C GLU A 402 19.73 -7.62 -8.54
N PHE A 403 21.02 -7.50 -8.22
CA PHE A 403 21.68 -8.31 -7.22
C PHE A 403 22.54 -7.42 -6.33
N LEU A 404 22.16 -7.31 -5.07
CA LEU A 404 22.75 -6.38 -4.12
C LEU A 404 23.38 -7.13 -2.93
N LYS A 405 24.45 -6.55 -2.36
CA LYS A 405 24.98 -6.84 -1.03
C LYS A 405 24.91 -5.56 -0.21
N GLY A 406 24.03 -5.50 0.79
CA GLY A 406 23.60 -4.22 1.36
C GLY A 406 23.01 -3.35 0.27
N GLU A 407 23.53 -2.12 0.11
CA GLU A 407 23.10 -1.19 -0.94
C GLU A 407 23.94 -1.22 -2.22
N LYS A 408 24.96 -2.10 -2.26
CA LYS A 408 25.91 -2.14 -3.38
C LYS A 408 25.52 -3.22 -4.39
N THR A 409 25.43 -2.84 -5.66
CA THR A 409 25.30 -3.79 -6.77
C THR A 409 26.52 -4.71 -6.83
N VAL A 410 26.28 -6.01 -6.90
CA VAL A 410 27.31 -7.04 -7.03
C VAL A 410 27.01 -7.92 -8.24
N SER A 411 28.04 -8.62 -8.75
CA SER A 411 27.86 -9.51 -9.90
C SER A 411 27.62 -10.96 -9.46
N ALA A 412 26.81 -11.70 -10.21
CA ALA A 412 26.63 -13.13 -10.03
C ALA A 412 27.95 -13.91 -10.21
N LYS A 413 28.91 -13.36 -10.99
CA LYS A 413 30.24 -13.98 -11.17
C LYS A 413 31.09 -13.91 -9.91
N SER A 414 31.07 -12.78 -9.20
CA SER A 414 31.88 -12.58 -7.97
C SER A 414 31.22 -13.19 -6.73
N HIS A 415 29.91 -13.45 -6.72
CA HIS A 415 29.13 -13.96 -5.59
C HIS A 415 28.28 -15.17 -5.99
N LYS A 416 28.93 -16.17 -6.64
CA LYS A 416 28.25 -17.33 -7.23
C LYS A 416 27.44 -18.15 -6.23
N LYS A 417 27.96 -18.36 -5.01
CA LYS A 417 27.31 -19.17 -3.97
C LYS A 417 26.02 -18.50 -3.49
N GLU A 418 26.10 -17.22 -3.20
CA GLU A 418 24.98 -16.40 -2.72
C GLU A 418 23.92 -16.28 -3.80
N PHE A 419 24.31 -15.96 -5.04
CA PHE A 419 23.38 -15.89 -6.18
C PHE A 419 22.62 -17.20 -6.37
N ALA A 420 23.34 -18.34 -6.37
CA ALA A 420 22.73 -19.67 -6.52
C ALA A 420 21.82 -20.03 -5.33
N LYS A 421 22.18 -19.59 -4.10
CA LYS A 421 21.36 -19.78 -2.91
C LYS A 421 20.04 -19.01 -3.05
N LEU A 422 20.11 -17.70 -3.37
CA LEU A 422 18.93 -16.84 -3.50
C LEU A 422 18.03 -17.30 -4.65
N SER A 423 18.60 -17.69 -5.79
CA SER A 423 17.81 -18.24 -6.92
C SER A 423 17.01 -19.46 -6.50
N ARG A 424 17.62 -20.41 -5.78
CA ARG A 424 16.91 -21.59 -5.26
C ARG A 424 15.84 -21.24 -4.23
N GLU A 425 16.01 -20.19 -3.44
CA GLU A 425 14.98 -19.73 -2.52
C GLU A 425 13.77 -19.15 -3.28
N LEU A 426 14.01 -18.40 -4.36
CA LEU A 426 12.95 -17.90 -5.22
C LEU A 426 12.17 -19.01 -5.96
N ASP A 427 12.85 -20.09 -6.33
CA ASP A 427 12.19 -21.26 -6.98
C ASP A 427 11.23 -22.01 -6.04
N ARG A 428 11.37 -21.85 -4.71
CA ARG A 428 10.45 -22.44 -3.72
C ARG A 428 9.15 -21.68 -3.57
N LEU A 429 9.11 -20.42 -3.98
CA LEU A 429 7.87 -19.63 -4.08
C LEU A 429 7.14 -20.06 -5.37
N LYS A 430 6.36 -21.12 -5.30
CA LYS A 430 5.62 -21.67 -6.44
C LYS A 430 4.29 -20.98 -6.64
#